data_d96fa04453871428d3dfad1ba5e3991a
#
_entry.id   d96fa04453871428d3dfad1ba5e3991a
#
_cell.length_a   1.000
_cell.length_b   1.000
_cell.length_c   1.000
_cell.angle_alpha   90.00
_cell.angle_beta   90.00
_cell.angle_gamma   90.00
#
_symmetry.space_group_name_H-M   'P 1'
#
loop_
_entity.id
_entity.type
_entity.pdbx_description
1 polymer ?
#
loop_
_entity_poly.entity_id
_entity_poly.type
_entity_poly.pdbx_seq_one_letter_code
_entity_poly.pdbx_strand_id
1 'polypeptide(L)'
;LIVNHFRAAVVAVEPREQLGLCAVIDERVSFVLVEDGEPGREAGVQRAFAEEAGAERLILCDTNGGTFPETVAEIVRSVSETTAVPLGIHCHNDTGCAVAASLAAVEAGAVQVQGTFLGIGERCGNANLSTLIGDLQLKKGYACIPEEKMPNLTSTARYLADISNIRLINTMPYVGQSAFSHKGGMHIDGVMKNSRSFEHIPPEEVGNNRNILVSDVAGRSALAEKLAKIDGGLARDSEKLADFAQNIKQLEYEGFQFESAAASMEIRALKYFGGYRPFFTLCHFKTIGELPAPDTDRSAAAVVKIKVGDRYEITAEEGDGPVHALDKALKKALSVFYPEVGGITLVDYKVRVIDSGKGAAAMVRVLIESTDGEAVWTTVGASTGRPAPTAPLDP
;
A
#
# COMPACT_ATOMS: atom_id res chain seq x y z
N LEU A 1 8.41 -14.40 -22.88
CA LEU A 1 7.41 -13.93 -23.87
C LEU A 1 6.11 -13.52 -23.17
N ILE A 2 6.19 -12.57 -22.20
CA ILE A 2 5.03 -11.89 -21.61
C ILE A 2 5.36 -10.39 -21.60
N VAL A 3 5.49 -9.79 -22.78
CA VAL A 3 5.92 -8.38 -22.91
C VAL A 3 4.84 -7.50 -23.54
N ASN A 4 3.63 -7.94 -23.78
CA ASN A 4 2.74 -7.18 -24.65
C ASN A 4 1.37 -6.75 -24.08
N HIS A 5 1.19 -6.56 -22.76
CA HIS A 5 -0.13 -6.09 -22.29
C HIS A 5 -0.13 -4.99 -21.21
N PHE A 6 1.01 -4.37 -20.90
CA PHE A 6 0.98 -3.14 -20.08
C PHE A 6 0.97 -1.93 -21.01
N ARG A 7 -0.23 -1.50 -21.38
CA ARG A 7 -0.41 -0.20 -22.04
C ARG A 7 -0.13 0.89 -21.02
N ALA A 8 0.86 1.76 -21.29
CA ALA A 8 1.11 2.93 -20.47
C ALA A 8 -0.17 3.77 -20.38
N ALA A 9 -0.59 4.14 -19.19
CA ALA A 9 -1.68 5.08 -19.02
C ALA A 9 -1.16 6.48 -19.35
N VAL A 10 -1.91 7.21 -20.15
CA VAL A 10 -1.60 8.57 -20.57
C VAL A 10 -2.45 9.54 -19.76
N VAL A 11 -1.82 10.51 -19.11
CA VAL A 11 -2.52 11.59 -18.44
C VAL A 11 -2.35 12.86 -19.26
N ALA A 12 -3.44 13.36 -19.83
CA ALA A 12 -3.46 14.68 -20.44
C ALA A 12 -3.51 15.74 -19.33
N VAL A 13 -2.70 16.78 -19.45
CA VAL A 13 -2.61 17.87 -18.49
C VAL A 13 -3.19 19.12 -19.16
N GLU A 14 -4.34 19.59 -18.67
CA GLU A 14 -4.98 20.80 -19.17
C GLU A 14 -5.14 21.84 -18.06
N PRO A 15 -5.04 23.16 -18.38
CA PRO A 15 -5.43 24.22 -17.48
C PRO A 15 -6.90 24.05 -17.07
N ARG A 16 -7.25 24.33 -15.81
CA ARG A 16 -8.61 24.10 -15.24
C ARG A 16 -9.77 24.71 -16.02
N GLU A 17 -9.49 25.63 -16.94
CA GLU A 17 -10.52 26.34 -17.72
C GLU A 17 -11.00 25.60 -18.97
N GLN A 18 -10.37 24.48 -19.34
CA GLN A 18 -10.75 23.69 -20.51
C GLN A 18 -10.85 22.19 -20.15
N LEU A 19 -12.01 21.79 -19.69
CA LEU A 19 -12.34 20.40 -19.37
C LEU A 19 -12.56 19.58 -20.66
N GLY A 20 -11.55 18.88 -21.11
CA GLY A 20 -11.64 17.82 -22.11
C GLY A 20 -11.06 16.52 -21.57
N LEU A 21 -11.93 15.56 -21.23
CA LEU A 21 -11.55 14.20 -20.84
C LEU A 21 -10.74 13.53 -21.93
N CYS A 22 -9.60 12.90 -21.61
CA CYS A 22 -9.33 11.61 -22.23
C CYS A 22 -8.16 10.83 -21.64
N ALA A 23 -8.42 9.64 -21.14
CA ALA A 23 -7.51 8.52 -21.27
C ALA A 23 -7.79 7.88 -22.64
N VAL A 24 -7.08 8.28 -23.67
CA VAL A 24 -7.17 7.65 -25.00
C VAL A 24 -5.78 7.23 -25.45
N ILE A 25 -5.67 5.96 -25.76
CA ILE A 25 -4.56 5.42 -26.54
C ILE A 25 -4.84 5.81 -27.97
N ASP A 26 -4.16 6.87 -28.46
CA ASP A 26 -4.25 7.28 -29.86
C ASP A 26 -3.09 6.66 -30.64
N GLU A 27 -3.39 6.08 -31.79
CA GLU A 27 -2.41 5.44 -32.69
C GLU A 27 -1.48 6.45 -33.39
N ARG A 28 -1.69 7.77 -33.21
CA ARG A 28 -0.96 8.86 -33.84
C ARG A 28 0.10 9.54 -32.96
N VAL A 29 0.53 8.87 -31.91
CA VAL A 29 1.60 9.38 -31.04
C VAL A 29 2.95 8.88 -31.54
N SER A 30 3.86 9.79 -31.85
CA SER A 30 5.24 9.44 -32.18
C SER A 30 6.18 9.69 -31.04
N PHE A 31 7.07 8.72 -30.76
CA PHE A 31 8.07 8.78 -29.73
C PHE A 31 9.36 9.38 -30.28
N VAL A 32 9.93 10.36 -29.60
CA VAL A 32 11.23 10.93 -29.89
C VAL A 32 12.17 10.57 -28.75
N LEU A 33 13.22 9.83 -29.06
CA LEU A 33 14.26 9.48 -28.09
C LEU A 33 15.05 10.73 -27.72
N VAL A 34 15.22 10.95 -26.43
CA VAL A 34 16.19 11.91 -25.88
C VAL A 34 17.33 11.07 -25.33
N GLU A 35 18.45 11.05 -26.05
CA GLU A 35 19.68 10.39 -25.58
C GLU A 35 20.54 11.39 -24.81
N ASP A 36 21.23 10.88 -23.75
CA ASP A 36 22.19 11.66 -22.98
C ASP A 36 23.30 12.17 -23.86
N GLY A 37 23.50 13.48 -23.88
CA GLY A 37 24.77 14.07 -24.30
C GLY A 37 24.81 14.86 -25.56
N GLU A 38 23.88 15.34 -26.18
CA GLU A 38 23.78 16.51 -27.07
C GLU A 38 22.35 16.63 -27.63
N PRO A 39 21.57 17.58 -27.14
CA PRO A 39 20.26 17.83 -27.73
C PRO A 39 20.42 18.49 -29.09
N GLY A 40 20.37 17.75 -30.14
CA GLY A 40 20.34 18.55 -31.30
C GLY A 40 20.16 17.93 -32.67
N ARG A 41 20.86 16.91 -33.07
CA ARG A 41 20.79 16.48 -34.47
C ARG A 41 19.84 15.31 -34.72
N GLU A 42 19.91 14.27 -33.93
CA GLU A 42 19.08 13.09 -34.18
C GLU A 42 17.65 13.28 -33.73
N ALA A 43 17.42 13.91 -32.58
CA ALA A 43 16.08 14.26 -32.11
C ALA A 43 15.36 15.23 -33.09
N GLY A 44 16.09 16.16 -33.68
CA GLY A 44 15.56 17.07 -34.70
C GLY A 44 15.12 16.38 -35.99
N VAL A 45 15.87 15.37 -36.42
CA VAL A 45 15.54 14.57 -37.62
C VAL A 45 14.33 13.67 -37.34
N GLN A 46 14.28 12.96 -36.24
CA GLN A 46 13.15 12.12 -35.87
C GLN A 46 11.86 12.95 -35.73
N ARG A 47 11.95 14.12 -35.12
CA ARG A 47 10.83 15.05 -34.99
C ARG A 47 10.28 15.46 -36.36
N ALA A 48 11.14 15.91 -37.29
CA ALA A 48 10.71 16.36 -38.62
C ALA A 48 9.98 15.24 -39.37
N PHE A 49 10.48 14.01 -39.32
CA PHE A 49 9.81 12.87 -39.94
C PHE A 49 8.45 12.56 -39.28
N ALA A 50 8.35 12.69 -37.96
CA ALA A 50 7.10 12.44 -37.24
C ALA A 50 6.04 13.52 -37.60
N GLU A 51 6.45 14.78 -37.67
CA GLU A 51 5.57 15.89 -38.10
C GLU A 51 5.09 15.73 -39.54
N GLU A 52 6.00 15.40 -40.47
CA GLU A 52 5.65 15.11 -41.86
C GLU A 52 4.72 13.92 -42.01
N ALA A 53 4.85 12.93 -41.13
CA ALA A 53 3.96 11.77 -41.07
C ALA A 53 2.60 12.08 -40.42
N GLY A 54 2.38 13.28 -39.90
CA GLY A 54 1.11 13.72 -39.33
C GLY A 54 0.92 13.34 -37.88
N ALA A 55 1.99 13.27 -37.11
CA ALA A 55 1.89 13.05 -35.64
C ALA A 55 1.13 14.20 -34.97
N GLU A 56 0.14 13.87 -34.16
CA GLU A 56 -0.66 14.83 -33.40
C GLU A 56 0.04 15.25 -32.10
N ARG A 57 0.99 14.43 -31.60
CA ARG A 57 1.80 14.70 -30.42
C ARG A 57 3.18 14.10 -30.54
N LEU A 58 4.17 14.76 -29.95
CA LEU A 58 5.54 14.29 -29.88
C LEU A 58 5.87 13.99 -28.39
N ILE A 59 6.25 12.76 -28.08
CA ILE A 59 6.62 12.36 -26.74
C ILE A 59 8.13 12.32 -26.61
N LEU A 60 8.68 13.18 -25.76
CA LEU A 60 10.09 13.14 -25.38
C LEU A 60 10.30 12.02 -24.38
N CYS A 61 11.25 11.12 -24.65
CA CYS A 61 11.48 9.94 -23.83
C CYS A 61 12.85 10.00 -23.17
N ASP A 62 12.89 10.09 -21.84
CA ASP A 62 14.07 9.81 -21.02
C ASP A 62 14.16 8.29 -20.79
N THR A 63 14.63 7.57 -21.82
CA THR A 63 14.61 6.11 -21.86
C THR A 63 15.59 5.48 -20.87
N ASN A 64 16.72 6.11 -20.61
CA ASN A 64 17.71 5.61 -19.64
C ASN A 64 17.41 6.05 -18.19
N GLY A 65 16.51 7.04 -18.00
CA GLY A 65 16.10 7.52 -16.68
C GLY A 65 17.18 8.33 -15.95
N GLY A 66 18.17 8.83 -16.71
CA GLY A 66 19.33 9.55 -16.19
C GLY A 66 19.19 11.07 -16.16
N THR A 67 18.20 11.62 -16.85
CA THR A 67 18.06 13.07 -17.03
C THR A 67 17.44 13.73 -15.79
N PHE A 68 18.07 14.77 -15.27
CA PHE A 68 17.56 15.53 -14.15
C PHE A 68 16.46 16.53 -14.55
N PRO A 69 15.59 16.95 -13.61
CA PRO A 69 14.42 17.79 -13.91
C PRO A 69 14.75 19.10 -14.65
N GLU A 70 15.85 19.77 -14.30
CA GLU A 70 16.28 21.01 -14.91
C GLU A 70 16.59 20.82 -16.39
N THR A 71 17.35 19.75 -16.70
CA THR A 71 17.71 19.41 -18.08
C THR A 71 16.48 18.99 -18.89
N VAL A 72 15.56 18.24 -18.30
CA VAL A 72 14.28 17.90 -18.95
C VAL A 72 13.51 19.17 -19.31
N ALA A 73 13.42 20.13 -18.38
CA ALA A 73 12.73 21.40 -18.64
C ALA A 73 13.40 22.22 -19.75
N GLU A 74 14.74 22.24 -19.80
CA GLU A 74 15.49 22.91 -20.89
C GLU A 74 15.24 22.25 -22.25
N ILE A 75 15.25 20.93 -22.30
CA ILE A 75 14.97 20.16 -23.52
C ILE A 75 13.55 20.45 -24.03
N VAL A 76 12.54 20.38 -23.12
CA VAL A 76 11.14 20.66 -23.50
C VAL A 76 10.99 22.05 -24.05
N ARG A 77 11.58 23.09 -23.41
CA ARG A 77 11.52 24.49 -23.96
C ARG A 77 12.19 24.59 -25.31
N SER A 78 13.40 24.07 -25.45
CA SER A 78 14.15 24.11 -26.71
C SER A 78 13.40 23.42 -27.86
N VAL A 79 12.77 22.25 -27.57
CA VAL A 79 11.99 21.54 -28.59
C VAL A 79 10.70 22.31 -28.91
N SER A 80 10.03 22.91 -27.92
CA SER A 80 8.80 23.67 -28.11
C SER A 80 8.99 24.90 -29.01
N GLU A 81 10.19 25.49 -29.03
CA GLU A 81 10.52 26.61 -29.94
C GLU A 81 10.63 26.16 -31.41
N THR A 82 10.77 24.88 -31.68
CA THR A 82 11.05 24.34 -33.00
C THR A 82 9.90 23.54 -33.60
N THR A 83 8.81 23.33 -32.87
CA THR A 83 7.61 22.59 -33.33
C THR A 83 6.33 23.26 -32.88
N ALA A 84 5.28 23.16 -33.71
CA ALA A 84 3.91 23.53 -33.33
C ALA A 84 3.11 22.35 -32.80
N VAL A 85 3.66 21.12 -32.86
CA VAL A 85 3.01 19.92 -32.37
C VAL A 85 3.11 19.88 -30.86
N PRO A 86 2.01 19.63 -30.13
CA PRO A 86 2.03 19.53 -28.67
C PRO A 86 3.00 18.45 -28.15
N LEU A 87 3.76 18.80 -27.12
CA LEU A 87 4.77 17.93 -26.52
C LEU A 87 4.21 17.12 -25.35
N GLY A 88 4.67 15.89 -25.21
CA GLY A 88 4.52 15.06 -24.03
C GLY A 88 5.87 14.61 -23.50
N ILE A 89 5.85 13.97 -22.31
CA ILE A 89 7.03 13.46 -21.63
C ILE A 89 6.81 12.02 -21.13
N HIS A 90 7.84 11.20 -21.27
CA HIS A 90 7.92 9.85 -20.70
C HIS A 90 9.27 9.68 -20.00
N CYS A 91 9.27 9.54 -18.68
CA CYS A 91 10.50 9.40 -17.91
C CYS A 91 10.58 8.06 -17.21
N HIS A 92 11.75 7.40 -17.33
CA HIS A 92 12.14 6.29 -16.44
C HIS A 92 12.72 6.82 -15.14
N ASN A 93 12.76 5.97 -14.09
CA ASN A 93 13.00 6.37 -12.70
C ASN A 93 14.37 5.91 -12.17
N ASP A 94 15.38 5.75 -13.02
CA ASP A 94 16.67 5.17 -12.64
C ASP A 94 17.46 6.06 -11.68
N THR A 95 17.32 7.38 -11.77
CA THR A 95 17.85 8.35 -10.80
C THR A 95 16.90 8.65 -9.64
N GLY A 96 15.68 8.08 -9.62
CA GLY A 96 14.63 8.42 -8.66
C GLY A 96 13.92 9.76 -8.95
N CYS A 97 14.17 10.37 -10.11
CA CYS A 97 13.68 11.72 -10.44
C CYS A 97 12.51 11.75 -11.43
N ALA A 98 11.99 10.61 -11.88
CA ALA A 98 10.99 10.57 -12.95
C ALA A 98 9.74 11.43 -12.69
N VAL A 99 9.22 11.44 -11.44
CA VAL A 99 8.09 12.30 -11.07
C VAL A 99 8.48 13.78 -11.15
N ALA A 100 9.61 14.15 -10.57
CA ALA A 100 10.09 15.54 -10.59
C ALA A 100 10.42 16.03 -12.01
N ALA A 101 11.03 15.18 -12.83
CA ALA A 101 11.32 15.46 -14.25
C ALA A 101 10.03 15.65 -15.06
N SER A 102 9.03 14.79 -14.84
CA SER A 102 7.72 14.94 -15.48
C SER A 102 7.00 16.23 -15.08
N LEU A 103 7.07 16.62 -13.81
CA LEU A 103 6.51 17.90 -13.35
C LEU A 103 7.24 19.09 -13.99
N ALA A 104 8.57 19.04 -14.07
CA ALA A 104 9.37 20.07 -14.69
C ALA A 104 9.08 20.19 -16.21
N ALA A 105 8.81 19.08 -16.88
CA ALA A 105 8.39 19.06 -18.27
C ALA A 105 7.03 19.76 -18.48
N VAL A 106 6.06 19.51 -17.60
CA VAL A 106 4.74 20.16 -17.63
C VAL A 106 4.89 21.68 -17.42
N GLU A 107 5.69 22.10 -16.47
CA GLU A 107 5.97 23.53 -16.23
C GLU A 107 6.72 24.18 -17.39
N ALA A 108 7.48 23.39 -18.15
CA ALA A 108 8.17 23.86 -19.37
C ALA A 108 7.29 23.86 -20.63
N GLY A 109 6.04 23.38 -20.55
CA GLY A 109 5.06 23.43 -21.65
C GLY A 109 4.61 22.06 -22.19
N ALA A 110 5.04 20.94 -21.61
CA ALA A 110 4.50 19.63 -21.99
C ALA A 110 3.03 19.53 -21.56
N VAL A 111 2.17 19.08 -22.48
CA VAL A 111 0.71 18.95 -22.26
C VAL A 111 0.28 17.51 -21.99
N GLN A 112 1.21 16.59 -22.00
CA GLN A 112 0.96 15.17 -21.76
C GLN A 112 2.08 14.54 -20.94
N VAL A 113 1.70 13.71 -19.96
CA VAL A 113 2.65 12.90 -19.21
C VAL A 113 2.29 11.44 -19.39
N GLN A 114 3.28 10.62 -19.73
CA GLN A 114 3.18 9.17 -19.74
C GLN A 114 3.88 8.60 -18.51
N GLY A 115 3.26 7.60 -17.91
CA GLY A 115 3.79 6.91 -16.76
C GLY A 115 2.97 5.67 -16.46
N THR A 116 3.18 5.10 -15.29
CA THR A 116 2.42 3.92 -14.84
C THR A 116 1.95 4.12 -13.40
N PHE A 117 0.78 3.59 -13.07
CA PHE A 117 0.40 3.50 -11.67
C PHE A 117 1.44 2.68 -10.91
N LEU A 118 1.74 3.10 -9.68
CA LEU A 118 2.74 2.49 -8.81
C LEU A 118 4.19 2.60 -9.33
N GLY A 119 4.42 3.27 -10.45
CA GLY A 119 5.73 3.39 -11.06
C GLY A 119 6.25 2.09 -11.70
N ILE A 120 5.37 1.15 -12.04
CA ILE A 120 5.74 -0.14 -12.64
C ILE A 120 6.45 0.11 -13.99
N GLY A 121 7.52 -0.61 -14.25
CA GLY A 121 8.26 -0.52 -15.51
C GLY A 121 9.60 -1.24 -15.45
N GLU A 122 10.36 -1.13 -16.53
CA GLU A 122 11.69 -1.71 -16.60
C GLU A 122 12.66 -1.06 -15.61
N ARG A 123 13.63 -1.82 -15.14
CA ARG A 123 14.69 -1.42 -14.21
C ARG A 123 14.10 -0.81 -12.92
N CYS A 124 14.21 0.53 -12.75
CA CYS A 124 13.68 1.26 -11.59
C CYS A 124 12.25 1.78 -11.81
N GLY A 125 11.60 1.43 -12.93
CA GLY A 125 10.24 1.77 -13.26
C GLY A 125 10.08 3.08 -14.03
N ASN A 126 8.83 3.51 -14.16
CA ASN A 126 8.41 4.73 -14.84
C ASN A 126 8.01 5.83 -13.84
N ALA A 127 7.71 7.01 -14.36
CA ALA A 127 7.07 8.04 -13.56
C ALA A 127 5.77 7.52 -12.93
N ASN A 128 5.64 7.65 -11.62
CA ASN A 128 4.50 7.11 -10.85
C ASN A 128 3.27 8.01 -11.00
N LEU A 129 2.28 7.56 -11.76
CA LEU A 129 1.03 8.30 -11.98
C LEU A 129 0.22 8.49 -10.69
N SER A 130 0.29 7.57 -9.72
CA SER A 130 -0.39 7.78 -8.43
C SER A 130 0.12 9.02 -7.69
N THR A 131 1.41 9.35 -7.86
CA THR A 131 2.02 10.56 -7.29
C THR A 131 1.78 11.77 -8.19
N LEU A 132 2.01 11.63 -9.49
CA LEU A 132 1.86 12.72 -10.46
C LEU A 132 0.45 13.31 -10.50
N ILE A 133 -0.60 12.48 -10.45
CA ILE A 133 -2.00 12.95 -10.41
C ILE A 133 -2.22 13.83 -9.17
N GLY A 134 -1.74 13.38 -8.00
CA GLY A 134 -1.82 14.17 -6.76
C GLY A 134 -1.07 15.50 -6.85
N ASP A 135 0.16 15.47 -7.35
CA ASP A 135 1.00 16.66 -7.50
C ASP A 135 0.40 17.66 -8.51
N LEU A 136 0.03 17.19 -9.69
CA LEU A 136 -0.52 18.04 -10.73
C LEU A 136 -1.87 18.62 -10.33
N GLN A 137 -2.79 17.79 -9.84
CA GLN A 137 -4.16 18.25 -9.58
C GLN A 137 -4.30 19.00 -8.25
N LEU A 138 -3.74 18.48 -7.15
CA LEU A 138 -3.94 19.06 -5.83
C LEU A 138 -2.93 20.17 -5.49
N LYS A 139 -1.75 20.19 -6.13
CA LYS A 139 -0.70 21.16 -5.84
C LYS A 139 -0.51 22.19 -6.94
N LYS A 140 -0.58 21.78 -8.20
CA LYS A 140 -0.32 22.65 -9.34
C LYS A 140 -1.61 23.18 -10.00
N GLY A 141 -2.77 22.60 -9.70
CA GLY A 141 -4.06 23.07 -10.21
C GLY A 141 -4.40 22.62 -11.62
N TYR A 142 -3.69 21.65 -12.17
CA TYR A 142 -4.05 21.04 -13.45
C TYR A 142 -5.21 20.06 -13.28
N ALA A 143 -6.05 19.90 -14.29
CA ALA A 143 -7.09 18.88 -14.33
C ALA A 143 -6.54 17.62 -15.00
N CYS A 144 -6.28 16.57 -14.21
CA CYS A 144 -5.77 15.29 -14.70
C CYS A 144 -6.86 14.22 -14.78
N ILE A 145 -7.75 14.21 -13.79
CA ILE A 145 -8.91 13.32 -13.69
C ILE A 145 -10.11 14.12 -13.16
N PRO A 146 -11.36 13.65 -13.37
CA PRO A 146 -12.53 14.27 -12.77
C PRO A 146 -12.38 14.43 -11.25
N GLU A 147 -12.72 15.61 -10.72
CA GLU A 147 -12.47 15.96 -9.31
C GLU A 147 -13.15 14.98 -8.33
N GLU A 148 -14.36 14.51 -8.69
CA GLU A 148 -15.09 13.51 -7.93
C GLU A 148 -14.44 12.12 -7.91
N LYS A 149 -13.42 11.88 -8.75
CA LYS A 149 -12.66 10.62 -8.80
C LYS A 149 -11.37 10.66 -7.97
N MET A 150 -10.92 11.84 -7.54
CA MET A 150 -9.72 11.95 -6.71
C MET A 150 -9.77 11.06 -5.44
N PRO A 151 -10.89 10.94 -4.71
CA PRO A 151 -10.97 10.04 -3.57
C PRO A 151 -10.80 8.54 -3.91
N ASN A 152 -10.86 8.17 -5.18
CA ASN A 152 -10.61 6.78 -5.60
C ASN A 152 -9.12 6.48 -5.86
N LEU A 153 -8.23 7.47 -5.75
CA LEU A 153 -6.81 7.30 -6.11
C LEU A 153 -6.14 6.17 -5.29
N THR A 154 -6.38 6.15 -3.98
CA THR A 154 -5.83 5.12 -3.09
C THR A 154 -6.41 3.74 -3.37
N SER A 155 -7.73 3.62 -3.54
CA SER A 155 -8.38 2.33 -3.84
C SER A 155 -7.95 1.80 -5.21
N THR A 156 -7.80 2.66 -6.21
CA THR A 156 -7.29 2.29 -7.54
C THR A 156 -5.84 1.78 -7.45
N ALA A 157 -4.98 2.45 -6.68
CA ALA A 157 -3.59 2.01 -6.48
C ALA A 157 -3.52 0.63 -5.80
N ARG A 158 -4.36 0.39 -4.79
CA ARG A 158 -4.47 -0.91 -4.12
C ARG A 158 -4.96 -2.00 -5.07
N TYR A 159 -6.04 -1.73 -5.80
CA TYR A 159 -6.58 -2.66 -6.78
C TYR A 159 -5.55 -3.05 -7.84
N LEU A 160 -4.82 -2.07 -8.39
CA LEU A 160 -3.77 -2.35 -9.38
C LEU A 160 -2.60 -3.13 -8.80
N ALA A 161 -2.22 -2.87 -7.55
CA ALA A 161 -1.21 -3.66 -6.84
C ALA A 161 -1.64 -5.13 -6.71
N ASP A 162 -2.90 -5.37 -6.33
CA ASP A 162 -3.46 -6.71 -6.15
C ASP A 162 -3.52 -7.49 -7.45
N ILE A 163 -4.12 -6.94 -8.51
CA ILE A 163 -4.23 -7.65 -9.80
C ILE A 163 -2.88 -7.87 -10.48
N SER A 164 -1.89 -7.02 -10.19
CA SER A 164 -0.52 -7.17 -10.70
C SER A 164 0.34 -8.05 -9.84
N ASN A 165 -0.18 -8.55 -8.72
CA ASN A 165 0.56 -9.29 -7.69
C ASN A 165 1.84 -8.56 -7.23
N ILE A 166 1.74 -7.22 -7.11
CA ILE A 166 2.82 -6.35 -6.67
C ILE A 166 2.42 -5.74 -5.33
N ARG A 167 3.33 -5.75 -4.39
CA ARG A 167 3.08 -5.14 -3.11
C ARG A 167 3.11 -3.60 -3.21
N LEU A 168 2.02 -2.94 -2.80
CA LEU A 168 2.00 -1.50 -2.62
C LEU A 168 3.01 -1.10 -1.52
N ILE A 169 3.93 -0.19 -1.84
CA ILE A 169 4.91 0.33 -0.88
C ILE A 169 4.17 1.20 0.15
N ASN A 170 4.28 0.86 1.43
CA ASN A 170 3.56 1.56 2.51
C ASN A 170 3.87 3.07 2.57
N THR A 171 5.06 3.48 2.17
CA THR A 171 5.50 4.89 2.16
C THR A 171 5.29 5.58 0.81
N MET A 172 4.57 4.96 -0.12
CA MET A 172 4.29 5.59 -1.42
C MET A 172 3.51 6.89 -1.21
N PRO A 173 3.92 8.01 -1.83
CA PRO A 173 3.20 9.28 -1.71
C PRO A 173 1.72 9.14 -2.03
N TYR A 174 0.88 9.85 -1.29
CA TYR A 174 -0.59 9.89 -1.38
C TYR A 174 -1.31 8.57 -1.04
N VAL A 175 -0.91 7.44 -1.62
CA VAL A 175 -1.68 6.19 -1.63
C VAL A 175 -1.17 5.12 -0.66
N GLY A 176 0.05 5.26 -0.18
CA GLY A 176 0.65 4.30 0.77
C GLY A 176 -0.05 4.34 2.13
N GLN A 177 -0.10 3.21 2.81
CA GLN A 177 -0.73 3.08 4.12
C GLN A 177 -0.12 4.02 5.17
N SER A 178 1.18 4.33 5.04
CA SER A 178 1.91 5.20 5.96
C SER A 178 2.03 6.64 5.47
N ALA A 179 1.45 7.00 4.31
CA ALA A 179 1.60 8.33 3.71
C ALA A 179 1.09 9.45 4.64
N PHE A 180 0.09 9.15 5.48
CA PHE A 180 -0.49 10.07 6.47
C PHE A 180 -0.42 9.49 7.89
N SER A 181 0.70 8.82 8.20
CA SER A 181 0.91 8.20 9.50
C SER A 181 1.83 9.05 10.36
N HIS A 182 1.42 9.31 11.60
CA HIS A 182 2.15 10.11 12.58
C HIS A 182 2.52 9.26 13.79
N LYS A 183 3.81 9.27 14.17
CA LYS A 183 4.37 8.47 15.27
C LYS A 183 4.87 9.31 16.44
N GLY A 184 5.51 10.42 16.17
CA GLY A 184 6.08 11.29 17.21
C GLY A 184 5.01 12.06 17.98
N GLY A 185 5.10 12.12 19.32
CA GLY A 185 4.13 12.82 20.16
C GLY A 185 3.91 14.27 19.77
N MET A 186 4.99 14.99 19.40
CA MET A 186 4.92 16.39 18.93
C MET A 186 4.20 16.51 17.57
N HIS A 187 4.42 15.55 16.65
CA HIS A 187 3.70 15.51 15.38
C HIS A 187 2.20 15.24 15.59
N ILE A 188 1.88 14.29 16.47
CA ILE A 188 0.49 13.96 16.81
C ILE A 188 -0.22 15.16 17.42
N ASP A 189 0.39 15.82 18.43
CA ASP A 189 -0.16 17.02 19.06
C ASP A 189 -0.35 18.17 18.04
N GLY A 190 0.63 18.35 17.14
CA GLY A 190 0.55 19.34 16.07
C GLY A 190 -0.58 19.07 15.08
N VAL A 191 -0.72 17.82 14.61
CA VAL A 191 -1.81 17.42 13.70
C VAL A 191 -3.18 17.60 14.34
N MET A 192 -3.32 17.25 15.63
CA MET A 192 -4.57 17.40 16.37
C MET A 192 -4.99 18.86 16.51
N LYS A 193 -4.03 19.78 16.65
CA LYS A 193 -4.29 21.23 16.73
C LYS A 193 -4.54 21.85 15.35
N ASN A 194 -3.73 21.46 14.37
CA ASN A 194 -3.84 21.92 12.99
C ASN A 194 -3.16 20.89 12.06
N SER A 195 -3.98 20.12 11.34
CA SER A 195 -3.47 19.07 10.44
C SER A 195 -2.50 19.60 9.38
N ARG A 196 -2.72 20.81 8.87
CA ARG A 196 -1.85 21.46 7.87
C ARG A 196 -0.40 21.68 8.32
N SER A 197 -0.10 21.55 9.63
CA SER A 197 1.27 21.67 10.14
C SER A 197 2.17 20.49 9.70
N PHE A 198 1.58 19.32 9.46
CA PHE A 198 2.31 18.09 9.18
C PHE A 198 1.71 17.28 8.02
N GLU A 199 0.57 17.69 7.49
CA GLU A 199 -0.08 17.08 6.33
C GLU A 199 -0.20 18.11 5.21
N HIS A 200 0.30 17.75 4.05
CA HIS A 200 0.32 18.66 2.91
C HIS A 200 -1.03 18.74 2.17
N ILE A 201 -1.92 17.79 2.43
CA ILE A 201 -3.33 17.73 2.02
C ILE A 201 -4.13 16.94 3.07
N PRO A 202 -5.46 17.09 3.16
CA PRO A 202 -6.33 16.14 3.84
C PRO A 202 -6.25 14.75 3.20
N PRO A 203 -6.03 13.66 3.97
CA PRO A 203 -5.94 12.30 3.41
C PRO A 203 -7.16 11.87 2.61
N GLU A 204 -8.33 12.36 3.01
CA GLU A 204 -9.63 12.04 2.40
C GLU A 204 -9.72 12.50 0.93
N GLU A 205 -8.98 13.54 0.55
CA GLU A 205 -8.95 14.04 -0.84
C GLU A 205 -8.43 12.99 -1.83
N VAL A 206 -7.62 12.04 -1.35
CA VAL A 206 -7.09 10.92 -2.15
C VAL A 206 -7.63 9.56 -1.71
N GLY A 207 -8.66 9.53 -0.86
CA GLY A 207 -9.26 8.31 -0.32
C GLY A 207 -8.35 7.53 0.62
N ASN A 208 -7.40 8.20 1.25
CA ASN A 208 -6.55 7.62 2.29
C ASN A 208 -7.04 8.04 3.68
N ASN A 209 -6.40 7.53 4.72
CA ASN A 209 -6.76 7.79 6.10
C ASN A 209 -5.56 8.28 6.91
N ARG A 210 -5.82 9.18 7.87
CA ARG A 210 -4.83 9.54 8.88
C ARG A 210 -4.65 8.38 9.86
N ASN A 211 -3.40 7.97 10.06
CA ASN A 211 -3.05 6.95 11.03
C ASN A 211 -2.16 7.53 12.13
N ILE A 212 -2.62 7.40 13.37
CA ILE A 212 -1.82 7.71 14.55
C ILE A 212 -1.21 6.40 15.04
N LEU A 213 0.12 6.30 14.88
CA LEU A 213 0.85 5.10 15.27
C LEU A 213 1.18 5.17 16.75
N VAL A 214 0.75 4.16 17.51
CA VAL A 214 1.14 4.01 18.91
C VAL A 214 2.49 3.30 18.95
N SER A 215 3.49 3.96 19.48
CA SER A 215 4.83 3.41 19.70
C SER A 215 5.30 3.74 21.12
N ASP A 216 6.47 3.26 21.50
CA ASP A 216 7.12 3.56 22.78
C ASP A 216 7.18 5.06 23.13
N VAL A 217 7.12 5.92 22.10
CA VAL A 217 7.18 7.39 22.23
C VAL A 217 5.80 8.04 22.12
N ALA A 218 4.78 7.29 21.66
CA ALA A 218 3.42 7.82 21.55
C ALA A 218 2.83 8.02 22.94
N GLY A 219 2.61 9.27 23.31
CA GLY A 219 2.07 9.64 24.60
C GLY A 219 0.65 9.11 24.84
N ARG A 220 0.22 9.15 26.10
CA ARG A 220 -1.12 8.75 26.56
C ARG A 220 -2.27 9.32 25.72
N SER A 221 -2.09 10.51 25.14
CA SER A 221 -3.10 11.16 24.28
C SER A 221 -3.37 10.40 22.97
N ALA A 222 -2.35 9.87 22.31
CA ALA A 222 -2.51 9.12 21.07
C ALA A 222 -3.18 7.76 21.31
N LEU A 223 -2.87 7.13 22.45
CA LEU A 223 -3.52 5.89 22.87
C LEU A 223 -4.98 6.16 23.22
N ALA A 224 -5.27 7.25 23.95
CA ALA A 224 -6.63 7.66 24.30
C ALA A 224 -7.50 7.92 23.06
N GLU A 225 -6.95 8.55 22.03
CA GLU A 225 -7.68 8.78 20.77
C GLU A 225 -8.01 7.47 20.04
N LYS A 226 -7.05 6.54 19.95
CA LYS A 226 -7.33 5.21 19.35
C LYS A 226 -8.40 4.46 20.14
N LEU A 227 -8.32 4.47 21.47
CA LEU A 227 -9.32 3.84 22.32
C LEU A 227 -10.69 4.48 22.22
N ALA A 228 -10.75 5.81 22.06
CA ALA A 228 -12.00 6.54 21.86
C ALA A 228 -12.72 6.17 20.54
N LYS A 229 -11.97 5.74 19.51
CA LYS A 229 -12.54 5.23 18.25
C LYS A 229 -13.12 3.82 18.41
N ILE A 230 -12.54 3.02 19.32
CA ILE A 230 -13.02 1.65 19.61
C ILE A 230 -14.28 1.73 20.51
N ASP A 231 -14.17 2.46 21.61
CA ASP A 231 -15.27 2.75 22.53
C ASP A 231 -14.96 4.07 23.29
N GLY A 232 -15.81 5.07 23.13
CA GLY A 232 -15.64 6.38 23.77
C GLY A 232 -15.64 6.37 25.32
N GLY A 233 -16.00 5.24 25.94
CA GLY A 233 -15.90 5.02 27.38
C GLY A 233 -14.50 4.62 27.86
N LEU A 234 -13.72 3.96 27.02
CA LEU A 234 -12.40 3.37 27.39
C LEU A 234 -11.32 4.43 27.67
N ALA A 235 -11.43 5.59 27.06
CA ALA A 235 -10.44 6.67 27.18
C ALA A 235 -10.58 7.54 28.44
N ARG A 236 -11.59 7.30 29.30
CA ARG A 236 -11.94 8.18 30.42
C ARG A 236 -11.12 7.96 31.68
N ASP A 237 -10.60 6.74 31.88
CA ASP A 237 -9.81 6.37 33.04
C ASP A 237 -8.30 6.55 32.77
N SER A 238 -7.74 7.62 33.29
CA SER A 238 -6.32 7.98 33.04
C SER A 238 -5.32 7.01 33.67
N GLU A 239 -5.68 6.32 34.75
CA GLU A 239 -4.82 5.36 35.44
C GLU A 239 -4.79 4.05 34.68
N LYS A 240 -5.93 3.49 34.31
CA LYS A 240 -6.02 2.29 33.47
C LYS A 240 -5.38 2.50 32.09
N LEU A 241 -5.46 3.71 31.55
CA LEU A 241 -4.81 4.05 30.29
C LEU A 241 -3.28 4.01 30.41
N ALA A 242 -2.73 4.47 31.55
CA ALA A 242 -1.29 4.41 31.80
C ALA A 242 -0.80 2.96 31.95
N ASP A 243 -1.56 2.15 32.67
CA ASP A 243 -1.25 0.73 32.86
C ASP A 243 -1.34 -0.05 31.54
N PHE A 244 -2.37 0.23 30.73
CA PHE A 244 -2.48 -0.36 29.40
C PHE A 244 -1.32 0.03 28.49
N ALA A 245 -0.90 1.29 28.50
CA ALA A 245 0.28 1.73 27.76
C ALA A 245 1.55 0.98 28.18
N GLN A 246 1.71 0.72 29.47
CA GLN A 246 2.83 -0.07 29.98
C GLN A 246 2.74 -1.55 29.54
N ASN A 247 1.54 -2.13 29.54
CA ASN A 247 1.30 -3.49 29.03
C ASN A 247 1.66 -3.61 27.54
N ILE A 248 1.27 -2.64 26.71
CA ILE A 248 1.64 -2.61 25.28
C ILE A 248 3.16 -2.55 25.11
N LYS A 249 3.87 -1.70 25.87
CA LYS A 249 5.34 -1.64 25.83
C LYS A 249 6.00 -2.96 26.20
N GLN A 250 5.47 -3.65 27.21
CA GLN A 250 5.97 -4.95 27.62
C GLN A 250 5.80 -5.99 26.49
N LEU A 251 4.64 -6.02 25.82
CA LEU A 251 4.39 -6.90 24.68
C LEU A 251 5.30 -6.58 23.50
N GLU A 252 5.58 -5.30 23.23
CA GLU A 252 6.51 -4.90 22.18
C GLU A 252 7.95 -5.33 22.50
N TYR A 253 8.36 -5.26 23.75
CA TYR A 253 9.62 -5.84 24.21
C TYR A 253 9.67 -7.36 24.04
N GLU A 254 8.56 -8.04 24.23
CA GLU A 254 8.38 -9.49 23.99
C GLU A 254 8.26 -9.85 22.48
N GLY A 255 8.47 -8.90 21.60
CA GLY A 255 8.54 -9.14 20.16
C GLY A 255 7.29 -8.80 19.36
N PHE A 256 6.19 -8.38 19.95
CA PHE A 256 5.02 -7.88 19.23
C PHE A 256 5.34 -6.53 18.55
N GLN A 257 4.53 -6.15 17.56
CA GLN A 257 4.62 -4.87 16.90
C GLN A 257 3.21 -4.38 16.55
N PHE A 258 2.67 -3.52 17.38
CA PHE A 258 1.30 -3.02 17.21
C PHE A 258 1.19 -1.85 16.23
N GLU A 259 2.31 -1.25 15.86
CA GLU A 259 2.39 -0.17 14.87
C GLU A 259 1.75 -0.58 13.52
N SER A 260 2.02 -1.81 13.08
CA SER A 260 1.52 -2.37 11.82
C SER A 260 0.36 -3.34 12.01
N ALA A 261 -0.22 -3.42 13.21
CA ALA A 261 -1.21 -4.43 13.57
C ALA A 261 -2.38 -3.82 14.35
N ALA A 262 -3.14 -2.94 13.66
CA ALA A 262 -4.22 -2.16 14.26
C ALA A 262 -5.30 -3.06 14.89
N ALA A 263 -5.71 -4.13 14.22
CA ALA A 263 -6.71 -5.06 14.73
C ALA A 263 -6.23 -5.80 15.98
N SER A 264 -4.93 -6.18 16.05
CA SER A 264 -4.38 -6.76 17.28
C SER A 264 -4.36 -5.79 18.46
N MET A 265 -4.09 -4.50 18.19
CA MET A 265 -4.16 -3.46 19.21
C MET A 265 -5.60 -3.31 19.75
N GLU A 266 -6.57 -3.30 18.84
CA GLU A 266 -8.00 -3.22 19.19
C GLU A 266 -8.44 -4.41 20.07
N ILE A 267 -8.11 -5.64 19.65
CA ILE A 267 -8.40 -6.84 20.43
C ILE A 267 -7.74 -6.79 21.81
N ARG A 268 -6.50 -6.31 21.91
CA ARG A 268 -5.81 -6.15 23.21
C ARG A 268 -6.48 -5.13 24.08
N ALA A 269 -6.90 -4.00 23.53
CA ALA A 269 -7.66 -2.98 24.26
C ALA A 269 -8.97 -3.56 24.80
N LEU A 270 -9.77 -4.20 23.95
CA LEU A 270 -11.03 -4.82 24.35
C LEU A 270 -10.82 -5.88 25.45
N LYS A 271 -9.77 -6.70 25.38
CA LYS A 271 -9.42 -7.66 26.44
C LYS A 271 -9.04 -6.98 27.75
N TYR A 272 -8.22 -5.93 27.70
CA TYR A 272 -7.73 -5.22 28.87
C TYR A 272 -8.85 -4.47 29.62
N PHE A 273 -9.74 -3.82 28.86
CA PHE A 273 -10.84 -3.02 29.42
C PHE A 273 -12.13 -3.80 29.65
N GLY A 274 -12.17 -5.12 29.34
CA GLY A 274 -13.30 -6.00 29.63
C GLY A 274 -14.41 -6.00 28.58
N GLY A 275 -14.19 -5.38 27.41
CA GLY A 275 -15.16 -5.37 26.29
C GLY A 275 -15.05 -6.58 25.36
N TYR A 276 -14.03 -7.43 25.50
CA TYR A 276 -13.79 -8.54 24.59
C TYR A 276 -14.76 -9.70 24.84
N ARG A 277 -15.42 -10.14 23.77
CA ARG A 277 -16.21 -11.36 23.76
C ARG A 277 -15.63 -12.31 22.71
N PRO A 278 -15.12 -13.48 23.11
CA PRO A 278 -14.60 -14.44 22.14
C PRO A 278 -15.73 -15.01 21.28
N PHE A 279 -15.57 -14.96 19.97
CA PHE A 279 -16.49 -15.60 19.03
C PHE A 279 -16.35 -17.13 19.08
N PHE A 280 -15.18 -17.64 19.39
CA PHE A 280 -14.90 -19.07 19.51
C PHE A 280 -13.70 -19.31 20.41
N THR A 281 -13.56 -20.54 20.88
CA THR A 281 -12.36 -21.05 21.55
C THR A 281 -11.67 -22.06 20.63
N LEU A 282 -10.39 -21.83 20.33
CA LEU A 282 -9.56 -22.81 19.63
C LEU A 282 -9.16 -23.90 20.63
N CYS A 283 -9.76 -25.08 20.49
CA CYS A 283 -9.52 -26.19 21.41
C CYS A 283 -8.25 -26.97 21.04
N HIS A 284 -8.05 -27.20 19.76
CA HIS A 284 -6.94 -27.99 19.24
C HIS A 284 -6.71 -27.66 17.75
N PHE A 285 -5.46 -27.67 17.33
CA PHE A 285 -5.09 -27.75 15.93
C PHE A 285 -3.85 -28.62 15.73
N LYS A 286 -3.73 -29.20 14.54
CA LYS A 286 -2.58 -29.96 14.12
C LYS A 286 -2.34 -29.68 12.63
N THR A 287 -1.09 -29.43 12.28
CA THR A 287 -0.65 -29.38 10.88
C THR A 287 0.28 -30.53 10.60
N ILE A 288 0.16 -31.13 9.43
CA ILE A 288 0.97 -32.26 8.96
C ILE A 288 1.57 -31.81 7.65
N GLY A 289 2.89 -31.73 7.57
CA GLY A 289 3.61 -31.55 6.30
C GLY A 289 3.96 -32.92 5.73
N GLU A 290 3.71 -33.09 4.46
CA GLU A 290 4.01 -34.30 3.73
C GLU A 290 4.84 -33.97 2.48
N LEU A 291 5.70 -34.89 2.05
CA LEU A 291 6.21 -34.82 0.69
C LEU A 291 5.01 -35.08 -0.22
N PRO A 292 4.76 -34.21 -1.24
CA PRO A 292 3.63 -34.41 -2.10
C PRO A 292 3.74 -35.79 -2.77
N ALA A 293 2.64 -36.53 -2.73
CA ALA A 293 2.52 -37.74 -3.54
C ALA A 293 2.63 -37.34 -5.03
N PRO A 294 3.15 -38.20 -5.90
CA PRO A 294 3.33 -37.88 -7.32
C PRO A 294 2.08 -37.37 -8.02
N ASP A 295 0.91 -37.66 -7.48
CA ASP A 295 -0.40 -37.36 -8.06
C ASP A 295 -1.12 -36.17 -7.40
N THR A 296 -0.51 -35.50 -6.40
CA THR A 296 -1.13 -34.37 -5.70
C THR A 296 -0.12 -33.20 -5.55
N ASP A 297 -0.57 -32.01 -5.92
CA ASP A 297 0.20 -30.77 -5.72
C ASP A 297 0.17 -30.25 -4.27
N ARG A 298 -0.49 -30.97 -3.35
CA ARG A 298 -0.73 -30.52 -1.97
C ARG A 298 0.26 -31.15 -1.02
N SER A 299 0.93 -30.27 -0.23
CA SER A 299 2.04 -30.66 0.63
C SER A 299 1.72 -30.60 2.13
N ALA A 300 0.51 -30.20 2.53
CA ALA A 300 0.14 -30.11 3.92
C ALA A 300 -1.35 -30.37 4.16
N ALA A 301 -1.64 -30.94 5.33
CA ALA A 301 -2.98 -31.09 5.87
C ALA A 301 -3.10 -30.42 7.24
N ALA A 302 -4.27 -29.93 7.60
CA ALA A 302 -4.54 -29.39 8.92
C ALA A 302 -5.85 -29.94 9.50
N VAL A 303 -5.87 -30.18 10.79
CA VAL A 303 -7.07 -30.49 11.58
C VAL A 303 -7.27 -29.41 12.61
N VAL A 304 -8.48 -28.87 12.70
CA VAL A 304 -8.85 -27.80 13.65
C VAL A 304 -10.08 -28.24 14.44
N LYS A 305 -10.05 -28.02 15.76
CA LYS A 305 -11.21 -28.16 16.65
C LYS A 305 -11.48 -26.83 17.32
N ILE A 306 -12.68 -26.32 17.16
CA ILE A 306 -13.16 -25.11 17.82
C ILE A 306 -14.39 -25.40 18.71
N LYS A 307 -14.68 -24.48 19.62
CA LYS A 307 -15.90 -24.45 20.42
C LYS A 307 -16.58 -23.08 20.28
N VAL A 308 -17.88 -23.08 19.97
CA VAL A 308 -18.74 -21.89 19.95
C VAL A 308 -19.95 -22.16 20.85
N GLY A 309 -20.07 -21.38 21.92
CA GLY A 309 -21.02 -21.71 23.00
C GLY A 309 -20.74 -23.09 23.54
N ASP A 310 -21.74 -23.99 23.50
CA ASP A 310 -21.61 -25.40 23.95
C ASP A 310 -21.37 -26.38 22.78
N ARG A 311 -21.26 -25.92 21.59
CA ARG A 311 -21.08 -26.76 20.36
C ARG A 311 -19.61 -26.82 19.97
N TYR A 312 -19.18 -28.02 19.56
CA TYR A 312 -17.85 -28.25 19.00
C TYR A 312 -17.95 -28.50 17.49
N GLU A 313 -16.94 -28.04 16.79
CA GLU A 313 -16.75 -28.37 15.38
C GLU A 313 -15.32 -28.84 15.14
N ILE A 314 -15.16 -29.88 14.33
CA ILE A 314 -13.86 -30.45 13.96
C ILE A 314 -13.83 -30.53 12.44
N THR A 315 -12.83 -29.91 11.85
CA THR A 315 -12.65 -29.91 10.39
C THR A 315 -11.22 -30.29 10.04
N ALA A 316 -11.07 -30.83 8.83
CA ALA A 316 -9.79 -31.10 8.21
C ALA A 316 -9.78 -30.56 6.79
N GLU A 317 -8.65 -30.00 6.37
CA GLU A 317 -8.41 -29.49 5.02
C GLU A 317 -6.96 -29.70 4.59
N GLU A 318 -6.78 -29.78 3.28
CA GLU A 318 -5.49 -29.80 2.61
C GLU A 318 -5.18 -28.45 1.98
N GLY A 319 -3.88 -28.14 1.85
CA GLY A 319 -3.39 -26.91 1.25
C GLY A 319 -1.99 -27.07 0.68
N ASP A 320 -1.54 -26.06 -0.07
CA ASP A 320 -0.22 -26.01 -0.69
C ASP A 320 0.92 -25.89 0.35
N GLY A 321 0.54 -25.58 1.59
CA GLY A 321 1.44 -25.47 2.73
C GLY A 321 0.67 -25.42 4.04
N PRO A 322 1.36 -25.51 5.21
CA PRO A 322 0.73 -25.62 6.52
C PRO A 322 -0.16 -24.42 6.88
N VAL A 323 0.19 -23.21 6.45
CA VAL A 323 -0.62 -22.00 6.70
C VAL A 323 -1.90 -22.04 5.89
N HIS A 324 -1.82 -22.41 4.60
CA HIS A 324 -2.98 -22.52 3.73
C HIS A 324 -3.95 -23.62 4.21
N ALA A 325 -3.43 -24.78 4.57
CA ALA A 325 -4.24 -25.88 5.11
C ALA A 325 -4.94 -25.47 6.40
N LEU A 326 -4.24 -24.79 7.31
CA LEU A 326 -4.78 -24.32 8.60
C LEU A 326 -5.86 -23.23 8.40
N ASP A 327 -5.64 -22.25 7.51
CA ASP A 327 -6.61 -21.21 7.18
C ASP A 327 -7.90 -21.82 6.64
N LYS A 328 -7.80 -22.75 5.69
CA LYS A 328 -8.96 -23.46 5.13
C LYS A 328 -9.73 -24.25 6.18
N ALA A 329 -9.01 -25.02 7.03
CA ALA A 329 -9.64 -25.82 8.07
C ALA A 329 -10.35 -24.92 9.11
N LEU A 330 -9.73 -23.82 9.52
CA LEU A 330 -10.32 -22.89 10.47
C LEU A 330 -11.55 -22.18 9.88
N LYS A 331 -11.46 -21.69 8.66
CA LYS A 331 -12.59 -21.04 7.97
C LYS A 331 -13.77 -22.00 7.79
N LYS A 332 -13.51 -23.25 7.40
CA LYS A 332 -14.55 -24.28 7.29
C LYS A 332 -15.24 -24.53 8.64
N ALA A 333 -14.49 -24.62 9.74
CA ALA A 333 -15.06 -24.80 11.06
C ALA A 333 -15.91 -23.59 11.49
N LEU A 334 -15.41 -22.38 11.26
CA LEU A 334 -16.08 -21.14 11.64
C LEU A 334 -17.33 -20.89 10.79
N SER A 335 -17.32 -21.20 9.50
CA SER A 335 -18.45 -20.98 8.58
C SER A 335 -19.70 -21.78 8.97
N VAL A 336 -19.57 -22.83 9.79
CA VAL A 336 -20.72 -23.55 10.36
C VAL A 336 -21.54 -22.67 11.32
N PHE A 337 -20.88 -21.70 11.97
CA PHE A 337 -21.48 -20.81 12.96
C PHE A 337 -21.62 -19.38 12.43
N TYR A 338 -20.70 -18.95 11.58
CA TYR A 338 -20.53 -17.61 11.05
C TYR A 338 -20.30 -17.68 9.53
N PRO A 339 -21.36 -17.80 8.72
CA PRO A 339 -21.24 -17.97 7.25
C PRO A 339 -20.43 -16.84 6.56
N GLU A 340 -20.49 -15.64 7.12
CA GLU A 340 -19.77 -14.45 6.63
C GLU A 340 -18.24 -14.59 6.63
N VAL A 341 -17.69 -15.47 7.49
CA VAL A 341 -16.24 -15.75 7.53
C VAL A 341 -15.72 -16.34 6.22
N GLY A 342 -16.60 -16.98 5.44
CA GLY A 342 -16.25 -17.51 4.12
C GLY A 342 -15.79 -16.43 3.12
N GLY A 343 -16.21 -15.19 3.31
CA GLY A 343 -15.78 -14.04 2.49
C GLY A 343 -14.43 -13.42 2.89
N ILE A 344 -13.89 -13.78 4.04
CA ILE A 344 -12.62 -13.25 4.51
C ILE A 344 -11.47 -13.98 3.81
N THR A 345 -10.55 -13.22 3.20
CA THR A 345 -9.36 -13.77 2.55
C THR A 345 -8.09 -13.30 3.23
N LEU A 346 -7.09 -14.18 3.28
CA LEU A 346 -5.73 -13.85 3.71
C LEU A 346 -5.02 -13.20 2.51
N VAL A 347 -4.63 -11.94 2.66
CA VAL A 347 -3.98 -11.16 1.60
C VAL A 347 -2.47 -11.29 1.66
N ASP A 348 -1.91 -11.18 2.87
CA ASP A 348 -0.46 -11.23 3.07
C ASP A 348 -0.14 -11.79 4.46
N TYR A 349 0.99 -12.49 4.57
CA TYR A 349 1.59 -12.80 5.86
C TYR A 349 3.11 -12.66 5.79
N LYS A 350 3.68 -12.08 6.84
CA LYS A 350 5.11 -11.83 6.96
C LYS A 350 5.65 -12.49 8.20
N VAL A 351 6.68 -13.30 8.01
CA VAL A 351 7.39 -13.97 9.09
C VAL A 351 8.76 -13.31 9.27
N ARG A 352 9.07 -12.86 10.49
CA ARG A 352 10.35 -12.26 10.81
C ARG A 352 10.96 -12.88 12.05
N VAL A 353 12.21 -13.30 11.95
CA VAL A 353 13.01 -13.71 13.10
C VAL A 353 13.42 -12.47 13.89
N ILE A 354 13.14 -12.44 15.20
CA ILE A 354 13.39 -11.29 16.07
C ILE A 354 14.76 -11.40 16.74
N ASP A 355 15.13 -12.58 17.23
CA ASP A 355 16.40 -12.83 17.92
C ASP A 355 17.22 -13.90 17.16
N SER A 356 17.84 -13.52 16.07
CA SER A 356 18.61 -14.42 15.18
C SER A 356 19.75 -15.17 15.88
N GLY A 357 20.21 -14.70 17.05
CA GLY A 357 21.27 -15.38 17.83
C GLY A 357 20.88 -16.73 18.44
N LYS A 358 19.59 -17.10 18.43
CA LYS A 358 19.09 -18.37 18.97
C LYS A 358 18.85 -19.46 17.92
N GLY A 359 19.20 -19.20 16.66
CA GLY A 359 19.03 -20.16 15.57
C GLY A 359 17.58 -20.64 15.43
N ALA A 360 17.35 -21.94 15.34
CA ALA A 360 16.00 -22.52 15.18
C ALA A 360 15.07 -22.33 16.39
N ALA A 361 15.60 -21.92 17.55
CA ALA A 361 14.82 -21.57 18.73
C ALA A 361 14.54 -20.07 18.85
N ALA A 362 14.83 -19.30 17.80
CA ALA A 362 14.58 -17.88 17.77
C ALA A 362 13.10 -17.55 17.85
N MET A 363 12.80 -16.41 18.45
CA MET A 363 11.46 -15.84 18.42
C MET A 363 11.09 -15.40 17.01
N VAL A 364 9.90 -15.75 16.59
CA VAL A 364 9.35 -15.40 15.29
C VAL A 364 8.14 -14.50 15.51
N ARG A 365 8.10 -13.40 14.79
CA ARG A 365 6.94 -12.52 14.65
C ARG A 365 6.24 -12.81 13.33
N VAL A 366 4.94 -12.98 13.39
CA VAL A 366 4.08 -13.14 12.22
C VAL A 366 3.09 -11.98 12.17
N LEU A 367 3.09 -11.27 11.06
CA LEU A 367 2.05 -10.29 10.72
C LEU A 367 1.13 -10.93 9.68
N ILE A 368 -0.17 -10.81 9.90
CA ILE A 368 -1.20 -11.33 9.00
C ILE A 368 -2.09 -10.18 8.56
N GLU A 369 -2.35 -10.11 7.27
CA GLU A 369 -3.28 -9.17 6.67
C GLU A 369 -4.44 -9.94 6.05
N SER A 370 -5.66 -9.58 6.43
CA SER A 370 -6.91 -10.21 5.96
C SER A 370 -7.88 -9.15 5.48
N THR A 371 -8.75 -9.50 4.53
CA THR A 371 -9.78 -8.61 3.99
C THR A 371 -11.08 -9.36 3.71
N ASP A 372 -12.20 -8.64 3.78
CA ASP A 372 -13.51 -9.07 3.25
C ASP A 372 -13.86 -8.39 1.91
N GLY A 373 -12.90 -7.64 1.32
CA GLY A 373 -13.08 -6.84 0.12
C GLY A 373 -13.42 -5.36 0.39
N GLU A 374 -13.95 -5.01 1.57
CA GLU A 374 -14.27 -3.63 1.97
C GLU A 374 -13.26 -3.10 2.98
N ALA A 375 -12.92 -3.91 3.98
CA ALA A 375 -11.98 -3.56 5.04
C ALA A 375 -10.73 -4.44 5.01
N VAL A 376 -9.63 -3.93 5.59
CA VAL A 376 -8.37 -4.66 5.76
C VAL A 376 -8.02 -4.69 7.24
N TRP A 377 -7.76 -5.88 7.77
CA TRP A 377 -7.34 -6.09 9.16
C TRP A 377 -5.93 -6.64 9.23
N THR A 378 -5.09 -5.98 10.01
CA THR A 378 -3.72 -6.43 10.25
C THR A 378 -3.57 -6.91 11.69
N THR A 379 -3.10 -8.14 11.85
CA THR A 379 -2.87 -8.76 13.16
C THR A 379 -1.41 -9.19 13.33
N VAL A 380 -0.97 -9.33 14.58
CA VAL A 380 0.39 -9.75 14.94
C VAL A 380 0.37 -10.86 15.97
N GLY A 381 1.23 -11.86 15.76
CA GLY A 381 1.59 -12.88 16.72
C GLY A 381 3.11 -12.96 16.90
N ALA A 382 3.58 -13.28 18.10
CA ALA A 382 4.99 -13.56 18.38
C ALA A 382 5.11 -14.87 19.18
N SER A 383 6.02 -15.75 18.78
CA SER A 383 6.24 -17.04 19.42
C SER A 383 7.67 -17.54 19.22
N THR A 384 8.17 -18.33 20.19
CA THR A 384 9.45 -19.02 20.09
C THR A 384 9.31 -20.44 19.51
N GLY A 385 8.15 -20.80 18.98
CA GLY A 385 7.87 -22.19 18.57
C GLY A 385 7.64 -23.15 19.74
N ARG A 386 7.87 -22.73 20.98
CA ARG A 386 7.39 -23.44 22.16
C ARG A 386 5.93 -23.05 22.39
N PRO A 387 5.05 -24.00 22.75
CA PRO A 387 3.75 -23.61 23.24
C PRO A 387 3.99 -22.61 24.37
N ALA A 388 3.38 -21.42 24.28
CA ALA A 388 3.37 -20.52 25.42
C ALA A 388 2.95 -21.34 26.63
N PRO A 389 3.62 -21.21 27.80
CA PRO A 389 3.07 -21.77 29.01
C PRO A 389 1.64 -21.25 29.03
N THR A 390 0.70 -22.19 29.10
CA THR A 390 -0.72 -21.86 29.18
C THR A 390 -0.87 -20.95 30.39
N ALA A 391 -0.72 -19.65 30.18
CA ALA A 391 -1.32 -18.71 31.08
C ALA A 391 -2.79 -19.12 31.11
N PRO A 392 -3.36 -19.42 32.26
CA PRO A 392 -4.77 -19.74 32.34
C PRO A 392 -5.44 -18.57 31.58
N LEU A 393 -6.20 -18.91 30.56
CA LEU A 393 -7.22 -18.03 30.05
C LEU A 393 -8.19 -17.91 31.20
N ASP A 394 -7.90 -16.96 32.11
CA ASP A 394 -8.83 -16.64 33.18
C ASP A 394 -10.17 -16.30 32.56
N PRO A 395 -11.25 -16.78 33.14
CA PRO A 395 -12.58 -16.90 32.55
C PRO A 395 -13.20 -15.60 32.09
#